data_bc49d4151ac5b9a4beb2608db3a30b23
#
_entry.id   bc49d4151ac5b9a4beb2608db3a30b23
#
_cell.length_a   1.000
_cell.length_b   1.000
_cell.length_c   1.000
_cell.angle_alpha   90.00
_cell.angle_beta   90.00
_cell.angle_gamma   90.00
#
_symmetry.space_group_name_H-M   'P 1'
#
loop_
_entity.id
_entity.type
_entity.pdbx_description
1 polymer ?
#
loop_
_entity_poly.entity_id
_entity_poly.type
_entity_poly.pdbx_seq_one_letter_code
_entity_poly.pdbx_strand_id
1 'polypeptide(L)'
;MSRALTVAMDGGPYAVAAAPDGAMWVTLVHAGDVARIDRSGSVTRFTVGAGSSPSIITAGPDGAMWFTCAGTHQIGRISDAGVLRFVDLTDGSAPFGLTRGPDEALWFTTTELGTVGRLSIDGTVTDEYRLGGMPSMIVTGPDHALWCTLHQRGAVARVDPRSGASTIRELPTPGAGPVGIAATHDDSLWFTELRAEKLGRIPLHEAIQEIDLPGKPHAVVADSADGVWVSLWGADQLARVSSDGEITTFDLPPGSEPHGMAVDGDGAVWVALESGYVLRLPV
;
A
#
# COMPACT_ATOMS: atom_id res chain seq x y z
N MET A 1 -14.05 -16.47 -18.17
CA MET A 1 -13.08 -15.39 -18.46
C MET A 1 -13.55 -14.14 -17.72
N SER A 2 -12.80 -13.68 -16.76
CA SER A 2 -13.07 -12.45 -16.00
C SER A 2 -12.98 -11.24 -16.95
N ARG A 3 -13.95 -10.33 -16.90
CA ARG A 3 -14.04 -9.19 -17.82
C ARG A 3 -13.22 -8.02 -17.27
N ALA A 4 -12.49 -7.29 -18.12
CA ALA A 4 -11.95 -5.99 -17.78
C ALA A 4 -13.08 -5.04 -17.37
N LEU A 5 -12.88 -4.27 -16.32
CA LEU A 5 -13.83 -3.30 -15.79
C LEU A 5 -13.12 -1.96 -15.62
N THR A 6 -13.79 -0.90 -16.05
CA THR A 6 -13.37 0.49 -15.77
C THR A 6 -14.47 1.18 -14.99
N VAL A 7 -14.14 1.71 -13.82
CA VAL A 7 -15.05 2.45 -12.95
C VAL A 7 -14.59 3.89 -12.89
N ALA A 8 -15.43 4.83 -13.37
CA ALA A 8 -15.16 6.26 -13.24
C ALA A 8 -15.37 6.67 -11.77
N MET A 9 -14.41 7.44 -11.23
CA MET A 9 -14.38 7.76 -9.81
C MET A 9 -13.63 9.05 -9.54
N ASP A 10 -14.31 10.17 -9.66
CA ASP A 10 -13.70 11.48 -9.37
C ASP A 10 -13.21 11.56 -7.92
N GLY A 11 -12.20 12.38 -7.68
CA GLY A 11 -11.70 12.67 -6.34
C GLY A 11 -10.33 12.09 -6.02
N GLY A 12 -9.59 11.66 -7.05
CA GLY A 12 -8.23 11.14 -6.95
C GLY A 12 -8.18 9.76 -6.30
N PRO A 13 -8.57 8.67 -7.01
CA PRO A 13 -8.36 7.32 -6.54
C PRO A 13 -6.86 7.09 -6.25
N TYR A 14 -6.53 6.67 -5.02
CA TYR A 14 -5.14 6.56 -4.60
C TYR A 14 -4.73 5.14 -4.21
N ALA A 15 -5.48 4.49 -3.34
CA ALA A 15 -5.24 3.09 -2.98
C ALA A 15 -6.50 2.25 -3.16
N VAL A 16 -6.31 0.98 -3.44
CA VAL A 16 -7.38 -0.01 -3.56
C VAL A 16 -7.05 -1.24 -2.73
N ALA A 17 -8.04 -1.82 -2.07
CA ALA A 17 -7.89 -3.05 -1.29
C ALA A 17 -9.14 -3.93 -1.40
N ALA A 18 -8.93 -5.24 -1.39
CA ALA A 18 -10.02 -6.21 -1.37
C ALA A 18 -10.57 -6.38 0.05
N ALA A 19 -11.88 -6.34 0.19
CA ALA A 19 -12.56 -6.67 1.43
C ALA A 19 -12.84 -8.19 1.52
N PRO A 20 -13.08 -8.73 2.73
CA PRO A 20 -13.39 -10.16 2.91
C PRO A 20 -14.62 -10.66 2.14
N ASP A 21 -15.59 -9.77 1.86
CA ASP A 21 -16.79 -10.07 1.07
C ASP A 21 -16.56 -10.05 -0.46
N GLY A 22 -15.32 -9.71 -0.89
CA GLY A 22 -14.90 -9.62 -2.28
C GLY A 22 -15.26 -8.31 -2.96
N ALA A 23 -15.75 -7.30 -2.23
CA ALA A 23 -15.82 -5.93 -2.72
C ALA A 23 -14.44 -5.28 -2.73
N MET A 24 -14.26 -4.27 -3.57
CA MET A 24 -13.05 -3.46 -3.58
C MET A 24 -13.32 -2.12 -2.90
N TRP A 25 -12.40 -1.69 -2.05
CA TRP A 25 -12.46 -0.39 -1.41
C TRP A 25 -11.35 0.50 -1.92
N VAL A 26 -11.68 1.77 -2.10
CA VAL A 26 -10.80 2.77 -2.73
C VAL A 26 -10.76 4.02 -1.86
N THR A 27 -9.58 4.57 -1.65
CA THR A 27 -9.42 5.90 -1.06
C THR A 27 -9.44 6.97 -2.16
N LEU A 28 -10.11 8.09 -1.89
CA LEU A 28 -10.23 9.23 -2.79
C LEU A 28 -9.54 10.43 -2.12
N VAL A 29 -8.23 10.54 -2.35
CA VAL A 29 -7.32 11.40 -1.57
C VAL A 29 -7.67 12.88 -1.67
N HIS A 30 -8.16 13.35 -2.82
CA HIS A 30 -8.52 14.74 -3.05
C HIS A 30 -9.94 15.07 -2.59
N ALA A 31 -10.87 14.11 -2.69
CA ALA A 31 -12.25 14.30 -2.26
C ALA A 31 -12.41 14.21 -0.73
N GLY A 32 -11.49 13.54 -0.04
CA GLY A 32 -11.67 13.20 1.37
C GLY A 32 -12.79 12.17 1.58
N ASP A 33 -12.87 11.17 0.70
CA ASP A 33 -13.85 10.11 0.71
C ASP A 33 -13.16 8.73 0.70
N VAL A 34 -13.91 7.69 1.05
CA VAL A 34 -13.63 6.30 0.68
C VAL A 34 -14.81 5.74 -0.11
N ALA A 35 -14.55 4.84 -1.04
CA ALA A 35 -15.57 4.26 -1.90
C ALA A 35 -15.51 2.73 -1.87
N ARG A 36 -16.67 2.09 -1.96
CA ARG A 36 -16.83 0.65 -2.10
C ARG A 36 -17.37 0.33 -3.49
N ILE A 37 -16.68 -0.53 -4.20
CA ILE A 37 -17.09 -1.10 -5.48
C ILE A 37 -17.52 -2.53 -5.21
N ASP A 38 -18.79 -2.84 -5.41
CA ASP A 38 -19.29 -4.19 -5.23
C ASP A 38 -18.93 -5.10 -6.44
N ARG A 39 -19.23 -6.39 -6.37
CA ARG A 39 -18.96 -7.36 -7.43
C ARG A 39 -19.71 -7.07 -8.75
N SER A 40 -20.76 -6.24 -8.71
CA SER A 40 -21.48 -5.80 -9.91
C SER A 40 -20.82 -4.58 -10.57
N GLY A 41 -19.87 -3.93 -9.90
CA GLY A 41 -19.26 -2.67 -10.31
C GLY A 41 -20.00 -1.44 -9.80
N SER A 42 -21.02 -1.60 -8.95
CA SER A 42 -21.74 -0.47 -8.35
C SER A 42 -20.89 0.19 -7.27
N VAL A 43 -20.89 1.53 -7.27
CA VAL A 43 -20.09 2.36 -6.36
C VAL A 43 -20.95 2.96 -5.26
N THR A 44 -20.51 2.81 -4.02
CA THR A 44 -21.05 3.53 -2.86
C THR A 44 -19.93 4.37 -2.25
N ARG A 45 -20.16 5.67 -2.06
CA ARG A 45 -19.20 6.60 -1.44
C ARG A 45 -19.54 6.89 0.00
N PHE A 46 -18.52 7.11 0.81
CA PHE A 46 -18.62 7.48 2.21
C PHE A 46 -17.68 8.66 2.47
N THR A 47 -18.26 9.79 2.92
CA THR A 47 -17.48 11.00 3.20
C THR A 47 -16.71 10.85 4.51
N VAL A 48 -15.40 10.94 4.43
CA VAL A 48 -14.48 10.95 5.58
C VAL A 48 -14.38 12.38 6.13
N GLY A 49 -14.16 13.35 5.26
CA GLY A 49 -14.10 14.76 5.63
C GLY A 49 -13.14 15.55 4.75
N ALA A 50 -13.45 16.83 4.56
CA ALA A 50 -12.59 17.73 3.79
C ALA A 50 -11.19 17.83 4.44
N GLY A 51 -10.13 17.72 3.62
CA GLY A 51 -8.75 17.81 4.08
C GLY A 51 -8.22 16.56 4.80
N SER A 52 -9.01 15.49 4.93
CA SER A 52 -8.57 14.25 5.58
C SER A 52 -7.47 13.51 4.79
N SER A 53 -7.45 13.64 3.47
CA SER A 53 -6.50 12.99 2.57
C SER A 53 -6.36 11.48 2.85
N PRO A 54 -7.44 10.69 2.70
CA PRO A 54 -7.37 9.25 2.92
C PRO A 54 -6.41 8.63 1.90
N SER A 55 -5.40 7.90 2.37
CA SER A 55 -4.29 7.43 1.53
C SER A 55 -4.30 5.91 1.38
N ILE A 56 -3.79 5.17 2.35
CA ILE A 56 -3.71 3.71 2.28
C ILE A 56 -4.92 3.07 2.96
N ILE A 57 -5.42 1.98 2.39
CA ILE A 57 -6.56 1.21 2.92
C ILE A 57 -6.22 -0.27 2.94
N THR A 58 -6.65 -0.97 3.99
CA THR A 58 -6.44 -2.41 4.15
C THR A 58 -7.60 -3.05 4.91
N ALA A 59 -7.80 -4.35 4.73
CA ALA A 59 -8.73 -5.11 5.54
C ALA A 59 -8.14 -5.37 6.93
N GLY A 60 -8.88 -5.01 7.96
CA GLY A 60 -8.51 -5.27 9.35
C GLY A 60 -8.83 -6.71 9.79
N PRO A 61 -8.26 -7.15 10.92
CA PRO A 61 -8.55 -8.48 11.48
C PRO A 61 -9.99 -8.63 11.97
N ASP A 62 -10.69 -7.51 12.18
CA ASP A 62 -12.10 -7.44 12.58
C ASP A 62 -13.10 -7.47 11.41
N GLY A 63 -12.60 -7.66 10.17
CA GLY A 63 -13.38 -7.67 8.95
C GLY A 63 -13.80 -6.30 8.42
N ALA A 64 -13.51 -5.22 9.13
CA ALA A 64 -13.71 -3.86 8.64
C ALA A 64 -12.54 -3.40 7.77
N MET A 65 -12.75 -2.34 6.99
CA MET A 65 -11.66 -1.68 6.29
C MET A 65 -11.09 -0.56 7.16
N TRP A 66 -9.77 -0.47 7.15
CA TRP A 66 -9.03 0.55 7.89
C TRP A 66 -8.18 1.37 6.92
N PHE A 67 -8.09 2.67 7.15
CA PHE A 67 -7.40 3.57 6.24
C PHE A 67 -6.72 4.71 6.98
N THR A 68 -5.64 5.23 6.41
CA THR A 68 -4.89 6.36 6.94
C THR A 68 -5.45 7.67 6.42
N CYS A 69 -5.54 8.69 7.28
CA CYS A 69 -5.93 10.06 6.97
C CYS A 69 -4.75 10.99 7.29
N ALA A 70 -3.87 11.19 6.30
CA ALA A 70 -2.64 11.96 6.51
C ALA A 70 -2.91 13.42 6.90
N GLY A 71 -3.94 14.03 6.30
CA GLY A 71 -4.25 15.44 6.50
C GLY A 71 -4.89 15.78 7.84
N THR A 72 -5.54 14.82 8.51
CA THR A 72 -6.15 14.99 9.84
C THR A 72 -5.45 14.21 10.94
N HIS A 73 -4.32 13.55 10.64
CA HIS A 73 -3.53 12.77 11.59
C HIS A 73 -4.34 11.67 12.28
N GLN A 74 -5.17 10.96 11.51
CA GLN A 74 -6.09 9.95 12.03
C GLN A 74 -5.93 8.62 11.29
N ILE A 75 -6.38 7.54 11.94
CA ILE A 75 -6.68 6.28 11.26
C ILE A 75 -8.19 6.10 11.28
N GLY A 76 -8.79 5.95 10.10
CA GLY A 76 -10.20 5.69 9.91
C GLY A 76 -10.49 4.20 9.86
N ARG A 77 -11.67 3.82 10.35
CA ARG A 77 -12.26 2.48 10.27
C ARG A 77 -13.66 2.60 9.67
N ILE A 78 -13.97 1.78 8.69
CA ILE A 78 -15.29 1.69 8.10
C ILE A 78 -15.78 0.24 8.07
N SER A 79 -16.98 0.00 8.59
CA SER A 79 -17.61 -1.32 8.51
C SER A 79 -18.24 -1.54 7.12
N ASP A 80 -18.63 -2.77 6.82
CA ASP A 80 -19.42 -3.14 5.64
C ASP A 80 -20.76 -2.39 5.53
N ALA A 81 -21.34 -2.03 6.69
CA ALA A 81 -22.54 -1.20 6.79
C ALA A 81 -22.28 0.31 6.60
N GLY A 82 -21.05 0.73 6.35
CA GLY A 82 -20.68 2.13 6.15
C GLY A 82 -20.51 2.95 7.43
N VAL A 83 -20.43 2.32 8.59
CA VAL A 83 -20.21 3.01 9.86
C VAL A 83 -18.75 3.41 10.01
N LEU A 84 -18.48 4.72 10.01
CA LEU A 84 -17.16 5.31 10.18
C LEU A 84 -16.82 5.51 11.66
N ARG A 85 -15.56 5.26 12.00
CA ARG A 85 -14.93 5.60 13.29
C ARG A 85 -13.52 6.10 13.03
N PHE A 86 -12.98 6.93 13.91
CA PHE A 86 -11.65 7.49 13.78
C PHE A 86 -10.85 7.32 15.08
N VAL A 87 -9.55 7.13 14.92
CA VAL A 87 -8.58 7.12 15.99
C VAL A 87 -7.64 8.28 15.76
N ASP A 88 -7.62 9.21 16.70
CA ASP A 88 -6.71 10.36 16.67
C ASP A 88 -5.28 9.89 16.98
N LEU A 89 -4.34 10.33 16.18
CA LEU A 89 -2.91 10.15 16.40
C LEU A 89 -2.30 11.48 16.89
N THR A 90 -1.02 11.44 17.20
CA THR A 90 -0.26 12.65 17.56
C THR A 90 -0.31 13.67 16.42
N ASP A 91 -0.59 14.93 16.73
CA ASP A 91 -0.58 16.03 15.77
C ASP A 91 0.75 16.09 15.00
N GLY A 92 0.66 16.32 13.71
CA GLY A 92 1.82 16.33 12.82
C GLY A 92 2.37 14.95 12.47
N SER A 93 1.66 13.86 12.80
CA SER A 93 2.13 12.49 12.51
C SER A 93 2.12 12.14 11.02
N ALA A 94 1.12 12.60 10.27
CA ALA A 94 0.89 12.24 8.87
C ALA A 94 0.97 10.72 8.63
N PRO A 95 -0.03 9.93 9.10
CA PRO A 95 -0.02 8.48 8.90
C PRO A 95 -0.12 8.14 7.41
N PHE A 96 0.64 7.12 6.97
CA PHE A 96 0.66 6.74 5.56
C PHE A 96 0.49 5.22 5.37
N GLY A 97 1.54 4.41 5.58
CA GLY A 97 1.45 2.96 5.43
C GLY A 97 0.58 2.33 6.52
N LEU A 98 -0.16 1.27 6.16
CA LEU A 98 -1.04 0.55 7.07
C LEU A 98 -1.11 -0.91 6.66
N THR A 99 -0.94 -1.83 7.62
CA THR A 99 -1.01 -3.27 7.39
C THR A 99 -1.60 -4.00 8.59
N ARG A 100 -2.16 -5.20 8.35
CA ARG A 100 -2.45 -6.16 9.42
C ARG A 100 -1.14 -6.79 9.88
N GLY A 101 -0.87 -6.73 11.17
CA GLY A 101 0.28 -7.35 11.79
C GLY A 101 0.11 -8.84 12.04
N PRO A 102 1.21 -9.54 12.39
CA PRO A 102 1.17 -10.97 12.71
C PRO A 102 0.50 -11.28 14.06
N ASP A 103 0.18 -10.25 14.81
CA ASP A 103 -0.39 -10.27 16.17
C ASP A 103 -1.86 -9.83 16.24
N GLU A 104 -2.56 -9.89 15.08
CA GLU A 104 -3.95 -9.48 14.92
C GLU A 104 -4.21 -8.00 15.28
N ALA A 105 -3.18 -7.17 15.32
CA ALA A 105 -3.27 -5.72 15.40
C ALA A 105 -3.06 -5.08 14.03
N LEU A 106 -3.31 -3.79 13.94
CA LEU A 106 -2.91 -2.98 12.81
C LEU A 106 -1.56 -2.31 13.12
N TRP A 107 -0.75 -2.17 12.09
CA TRP A 107 0.52 -1.48 12.18
C TRP A 107 0.58 -0.39 11.12
N PHE A 108 1.03 0.79 11.51
CA PHE A 108 1.03 1.96 10.65
C PHE A 108 2.36 2.72 10.71
N THR A 109 2.64 3.49 9.68
CA THR A 109 3.78 4.40 9.64
C THR A 109 3.31 5.84 9.81
N THR A 110 4.14 6.67 10.42
CA THR A 110 3.97 8.13 10.42
C THR A 110 5.15 8.78 9.71
N THR A 111 4.87 9.46 8.60
CA THR A 111 5.93 9.98 7.74
C THR A 111 6.68 11.13 8.38
N GLU A 112 5.99 12.06 9.05
CA GLU A 112 6.59 13.26 9.63
C GLU A 112 7.27 12.99 10.99
N LEU A 113 6.68 12.15 11.83
CA LEU A 113 7.30 11.78 13.12
C LEU A 113 8.36 10.69 12.96
N GLY A 114 8.36 9.97 11.85
CA GLY A 114 9.33 8.92 11.58
C GLY A 114 9.15 7.69 12.46
N THR A 115 7.90 7.29 12.76
CA THR A 115 7.59 6.16 13.63
C THR A 115 6.86 5.04 12.90
N VAL A 116 6.91 3.85 13.49
CA VAL A 116 5.99 2.74 13.25
C VAL A 116 5.17 2.56 14.51
N GLY A 117 3.84 2.59 14.37
CA GLY A 117 2.90 2.46 15.47
C GLY A 117 2.06 1.18 15.39
N ARG A 118 1.62 0.72 16.56
CA ARG A 118 0.72 -0.43 16.73
C ARG A 118 -0.64 0.04 17.23
N LEU A 119 -1.70 -0.39 16.54
CA LEU A 119 -3.08 -0.04 16.83
C LEU A 119 -3.90 -1.32 17.04
N SER A 120 -4.52 -1.47 18.19
CA SER A 120 -5.47 -2.55 18.44
C SER A 120 -6.82 -2.28 17.74
N ILE A 121 -7.60 -3.33 17.51
CA ILE A 121 -8.89 -3.23 16.81
C ILE A 121 -9.96 -2.44 17.58
N ASP A 122 -9.77 -2.20 18.88
CA ASP A 122 -10.63 -1.34 19.70
C ASP A 122 -10.31 0.15 19.53
N GLY A 123 -9.25 0.49 18.80
CA GLY A 123 -8.83 1.86 18.54
C GLY A 123 -7.79 2.41 19.51
N THR A 124 -7.12 1.54 20.27
CA THR A 124 -6.05 1.96 21.20
C THR A 124 -4.68 1.87 20.52
N VAL A 125 -3.94 2.98 20.43
CA VAL A 125 -2.51 2.97 20.07
C VAL A 125 -1.73 2.45 21.27
N THR A 126 -1.06 1.31 21.10
CA THR A 126 -0.38 0.61 22.20
C THR A 126 1.12 0.83 22.23
N ASP A 127 1.74 0.98 21.06
CA ASP A 127 3.18 1.07 20.90
C ASP A 127 3.54 2.03 19.75
N GLU A 128 4.64 2.74 19.89
CA GLU A 128 5.26 3.53 18.82
C GLU A 128 6.77 3.43 18.89
N TYR A 129 7.40 3.09 17.75
CA TYR A 129 8.84 2.88 17.62
C TYR A 129 9.44 3.86 16.63
N ARG A 130 10.42 4.64 17.05
CA ARG A 130 11.07 5.64 16.19
C ARG A 130 12.12 4.99 15.29
N LEU A 131 11.96 5.14 13.98
CA LEU A 131 12.91 4.70 12.96
C LEU A 131 13.66 5.86 12.30
N GLY A 132 12.99 7.01 12.16
CA GLY A 132 13.46 8.12 11.33
C GLY A 132 13.35 7.80 9.84
N GLY A 133 13.94 8.66 9.01
CA GLY A 133 14.09 8.38 7.57
C GLY A 133 12.79 8.37 6.74
N MET A 134 11.68 8.92 7.26
CA MET A 134 10.38 9.00 6.60
C MET A 134 9.83 7.60 6.25
N PRO A 135 9.37 6.80 7.23
CA PRO A 135 8.74 5.52 6.96
C PRO A 135 7.52 5.71 6.04
N SER A 136 7.48 4.95 4.94
CA SER A 136 6.42 5.01 3.94
C SER A 136 5.51 3.79 4.06
N MET A 137 5.50 2.87 3.10
CA MET A 137 4.68 1.66 3.18
C MET A 137 5.24 0.65 4.17
N ILE A 138 4.34 -0.18 4.73
CA ILE A 138 4.63 -1.23 5.71
C ILE A 138 3.90 -2.52 5.35
N VAL A 139 4.53 -3.65 5.58
CA VAL A 139 3.95 -4.99 5.37
C VAL A 139 4.43 -5.96 6.44
N THR A 140 3.63 -6.98 6.73
CA THR A 140 4.10 -8.16 7.47
C THR A 140 4.91 -9.04 6.53
N GLY A 141 6.19 -9.24 6.86
CA GLY A 141 7.09 -10.09 6.10
C GLY A 141 6.88 -11.59 6.36
N PRO A 142 7.48 -12.45 5.53
CA PRO A 142 7.37 -13.90 5.67
C PRO A 142 8.02 -14.43 6.96
N ASP A 143 8.90 -13.66 7.58
CA ASP A 143 9.51 -13.92 8.89
C ASP A 143 8.68 -13.43 10.08
N HIS A 144 7.40 -13.07 9.84
CA HIS A 144 6.50 -12.49 10.82
C HIS A 144 7.01 -11.20 11.49
N ALA A 145 8.01 -10.54 10.93
CA ALA A 145 8.40 -9.19 11.30
C ALA A 145 7.64 -8.17 10.44
N LEU A 146 7.67 -6.92 10.88
CA LEU A 146 7.18 -5.81 10.09
C LEU A 146 8.34 -5.27 9.26
N TRP A 147 8.05 -4.99 7.99
CA TRP A 147 9.02 -4.40 7.08
C TRP A 147 8.45 -3.12 6.50
N CYS A 148 9.23 -2.05 6.54
CA CYS A 148 8.82 -0.76 5.97
C CYS A 148 9.94 -0.10 5.17
N THR A 149 9.54 0.64 4.16
CA THR A 149 10.43 1.49 3.36
C THR A 149 10.71 2.79 4.09
N LEU A 150 11.96 3.27 4.05
CA LEU A 150 12.40 4.55 4.61
C LEU A 150 12.76 5.50 3.47
N HIS A 151 11.77 6.25 2.99
CA HIS A 151 11.84 7.02 1.73
C HIS A 151 13.01 8.01 1.68
N GLN A 152 13.18 8.83 2.73
CA GLN A 152 14.25 9.83 2.76
C GLN A 152 15.61 9.23 3.04
N ARG A 153 15.66 8.11 3.77
CA ARG A 153 16.90 7.44 4.11
C ARG A 153 17.47 6.61 2.96
N GLY A 154 16.63 6.16 2.03
CA GLY A 154 17.04 5.19 1.01
C GLY A 154 17.36 3.83 1.63
N ALA A 155 16.47 3.31 2.47
CA ALA A 155 16.65 2.08 3.23
C ALA A 155 15.34 1.32 3.40
N VAL A 156 15.44 0.09 3.88
CA VAL A 156 14.31 -0.72 4.36
C VAL A 156 14.57 -1.07 5.83
N ALA A 157 13.55 -0.93 6.67
CA ALA A 157 13.60 -1.31 8.08
C ALA A 157 12.82 -2.59 8.34
N ARG A 158 13.40 -3.47 9.15
CA ARG A 158 12.74 -4.62 9.76
C ARG A 158 12.50 -4.31 11.24
N VAL A 159 11.27 -4.50 11.71
CA VAL A 159 10.86 -4.25 13.09
C VAL A 159 10.27 -5.53 13.68
N ASP A 160 10.80 -5.97 14.81
CA ASP A 160 10.21 -7.06 15.58
C ASP A 160 8.96 -6.57 16.30
N PRO A 161 7.77 -7.14 16.02
CA PRO A 161 6.50 -6.64 16.57
C PRO A 161 6.34 -6.85 18.08
N ARG A 162 7.16 -7.69 18.70
CA ARG A 162 7.08 -7.97 20.14
C ARG A 162 7.96 -7.06 20.98
N SER A 163 9.14 -6.73 20.45
CA SER A 163 10.14 -5.95 21.19
C SER A 163 10.34 -4.53 20.66
N GLY A 164 9.86 -4.22 19.46
CA GLY A 164 10.16 -2.98 18.75
C GLY A 164 11.61 -2.88 18.26
N ALA A 165 12.42 -3.91 18.47
CA ALA A 165 13.79 -3.90 17.98
C ALA A 165 13.81 -3.81 16.45
N SER A 166 14.61 -2.89 15.91
CA SER A 166 14.67 -2.62 14.49
C SER A 166 16.06 -2.84 13.92
N THR A 167 16.08 -3.33 12.68
CA THR A 167 17.30 -3.42 11.86
C THR A 167 17.08 -2.67 10.57
N ILE A 168 18.00 -1.80 10.19
CA ILE A 168 17.92 -1.00 8.98
C ILE A 168 18.92 -1.51 7.96
N ARG A 169 18.47 -1.70 6.73
CA ARG A 169 19.27 -2.11 5.57
C ARG A 169 19.28 -0.99 4.56
N GLU A 170 20.44 -0.36 4.36
CA GLU A 170 20.63 0.66 3.32
C GLU A 170 20.52 0.02 1.94
N LEU A 171 19.94 0.73 0.97
CA LEU A 171 19.80 0.28 -0.39
C LEU A 171 21.12 0.41 -1.15
N PRO A 172 21.40 -0.47 -2.13
CA PRO A 172 22.61 -0.38 -2.96
C PRO A 172 22.68 0.94 -3.73
N THR A 173 21.53 1.43 -4.26
CA THR A 173 21.46 2.73 -4.94
C THR A 173 21.18 3.86 -3.93
N PRO A 174 22.14 4.79 -3.69
CA PRO A 174 21.93 5.89 -2.77
C PRO A 174 20.79 6.82 -3.22
N GLY A 175 19.96 7.24 -2.26
CA GLY A 175 18.86 8.18 -2.54
C GLY A 175 17.72 7.61 -3.37
N ALA A 176 17.62 6.30 -3.47
CA ALA A 176 16.64 5.57 -4.28
C ALA A 176 15.17 5.92 -3.99
N GLY A 177 14.85 6.43 -2.80
CA GLY A 177 13.51 6.87 -2.42
C GLY A 177 12.48 5.74 -2.44
N PRO A 178 12.65 4.67 -1.63
CA PRO A 178 11.72 3.55 -1.65
C PRO A 178 10.35 3.96 -1.11
N VAL A 179 9.26 3.41 -1.74
CA VAL A 179 7.86 3.72 -1.39
C VAL A 179 7.07 2.45 -1.12
N GLY A 180 6.62 1.74 -2.15
CA GLY A 180 5.83 0.52 -2.03
C GLY A 180 6.65 -0.64 -1.49
N ILE A 181 6.00 -1.57 -0.78
CA ILE A 181 6.59 -2.83 -0.34
C ILE A 181 5.53 -3.93 -0.30
N ALA A 182 5.89 -5.12 -0.71
CA ALA A 182 5.04 -6.31 -0.69
C ALA A 182 5.85 -7.54 -0.29
N ALA A 183 5.20 -8.50 0.36
CA ALA A 183 5.74 -9.83 0.63
C ALA A 183 5.15 -10.83 -0.38
N THR A 184 5.97 -11.74 -0.87
CA THR A 184 5.59 -12.80 -1.80
C THR A 184 5.69 -14.19 -1.16
N HIS A 185 5.06 -15.19 -1.79
CA HIS A 185 5.01 -16.56 -1.25
C HIS A 185 6.34 -17.30 -1.29
N ASP A 186 7.31 -16.80 -2.06
CA ASP A 186 8.68 -17.32 -2.17
C ASP A 186 9.63 -16.79 -1.08
N ASP A 187 9.08 -16.33 0.04
CA ASP A 187 9.81 -15.75 1.15
C ASP A 187 10.65 -14.52 0.77
N SER A 188 10.23 -13.76 -0.25
CA SER A 188 10.87 -12.53 -0.66
C SER A 188 10.05 -11.30 -0.27
N LEU A 189 10.73 -10.18 -0.15
CA LEU A 189 10.14 -8.85 -0.09
C LEU A 189 10.51 -8.10 -1.36
N TRP A 190 9.53 -7.42 -1.94
CA TRP A 190 9.72 -6.55 -3.08
C TRP A 190 9.34 -5.13 -2.72
N PHE A 191 10.10 -4.15 -3.18
CA PHE A 191 9.85 -2.74 -2.90
C PHE A 191 10.21 -1.86 -4.10
N THR A 192 9.46 -0.79 -4.27
CA THR A 192 9.70 0.18 -5.35
C THR A 192 10.72 1.23 -4.91
N GLU A 193 11.58 1.64 -5.83
CA GLU A 193 12.57 2.69 -5.66
C GLU A 193 12.24 3.83 -6.62
N LEU A 194 11.33 4.71 -6.19
CA LEU A 194 10.69 5.74 -7.01
C LEU A 194 11.70 6.66 -7.72
N ARG A 195 12.76 7.07 -7.01
CA ARG A 195 13.74 8.03 -7.53
C ARG A 195 14.83 7.36 -8.36
N ALA A 196 15.12 6.10 -8.08
CA ALA A 196 16.13 5.31 -8.80
C ALA A 196 15.55 4.62 -10.04
N GLU A 197 14.23 4.63 -10.21
CA GLU A 197 13.54 3.87 -11.27
C GLU A 197 13.91 2.37 -11.24
N LYS A 198 13.82 1.78 -10.05
CA LYS A 198 14.16 0.39 -9.79
C LYS A 198 13.10 -0.33 -8.97
N LEU A 199 13.16 -1.63 -9.03
CA LEU A 199 12.47 -2.55 -8.14
C LEU A 199 13.51 -3.30 -7.31
N GLY A 200 13.45 -3.15 -6.00
CA GLY A 200 14.29 -3.89 -5.09
C GLY A 200 13.65 -5.22 -4.68
N ARG A 201 14.46 -6.24 -4.51
CA ARG A 201 14.08 -7.55 -3.96
C ARG A 201 14.98 -7.94 -2.81
N ILE A 202 14.40 -8.44 -1.75
CA ILE A 202 15.10 -9.00 -0.59
C ILE A 202 14.62 -10.45 -0.41
N PRO A 203 15.31 -11.45 -0.96
CA PRO A 203 15.13 -12.81 -0.48
C PRO A 203 15.53 -12.85 1.00
N LEU A 204 14.75 -13.52 1.86
CA LEU A 204 15.07 -13.58 3.28
C LEU A 204 16.49 -14.10 3.48
N HIS A 205 17.27 -13.37 4.30
CA HIS A 205 18.68 -13.67 4.63
C HIS A 205 19.71 -13.43 3.52
N GLU A 206 19.31 -12.91 2.35
CA GLU A 206 20.23 -12.60 1.25
C GLU A 206 20.50 -11.09 1.09
N ALA A 207 21.39 -10.76 0.16
CA ALA A 207 21.66 -9.39 -0.24
C ALA A 207 20.46 -8.79 -1.00
N ILE A 208 20.30 -7.47 -0.92
CA ILE A 208 19.32 -6.73 -1.71
C ILE A 208 19.72 -6.81 -3.19
N GLN A 209 18.78 -7.17 -4.02
CA GLN A 209 18.88 -7.17 -5.48
C GLN A 209 18.08 -5.99 -6.03
N GLU A 210 18.56 -5.36 -7.09
CA GLU A 210 17.86 -4.26 -7.77
C GLU A 210 17.67 -4.59 -9.24
N ILE A 211 16.48 -4.31 -9.78
CA ILE A 211 16.09 -4.49 -11.18
C ILE A 211 15.68 -3.14 -11.72
N ASP A 212 16.21 -2.74 -12.87
CA ASP A 212 15.84 -1.48 -13.52
C ASP A 212 14.40 -1.58 -14.04
N LEU A 213 13.59 -0.59 -13.71
CA LEU A 213 12.21 -0.44 -14.19
C LEU A 213 12.02 0.94 -14.82
N PRO A 214 11.34 1.04 -15.96
CA PRO A 214 11.01 2.35 -16.52
C PRO A 214 9.99 3.07 -15.65
N GLY A 215 10.03 4.40 -15.64
CA GLY A 215 8.88 5.24 -15.32
C GLY A 215 8.43 5.31 -13.87
N LYS A 216 9.31 5.53 -12.91
CA LYS A 216 8.97 5.88 -11.51
C LYS A 216 8.00 4.87 -10.85
N PRO A 217 8.47 3.69 -10.47
CA PRO A 217 7.64 2.68 -9.81
C PRO A 217 7.13 3.21 -8.46
N HIS A 218 5.82 3.07 -8.20
CA HIS A 218 5.18 3.62 -7.01
C HIS A 218 4.66 2.55 -6.07
N ALA A 219 3.66 1.75 -6.48
CA ALA A 219 3.15 0.66 -5.68
C ALA A 219 3.63 -0.70 -6.21
N VAL A 220 3.68 -1.69 -5.35
CA VAL A 220 3.98 -3.09 -5.66
C VAL A 220 3.03 -3.99 -4.89
N VAL A 221 2.50 -5.03 -5.55
CA VAL A 221 1.67 -6.07 -4.92
C VAL A 221 2.09 -7.43 -5.43
N ALA A 222 2.03 -8.45 -4.57
CA ALA A 222 2.26 -9.82 -4.99
C ALA A 222 1.20 -10.27 -6.00
N ASP A 223 1.62 -11.01 -7.03
CA ASP A 223 0.69 -11.70 -7.90
C ASP A 223 0.35 -13.10 -7.37
N SER A 224 -0.54 -13.81 -8.05
CA SER A 224 -0.94 -15.17 -7.68
C SER A 224 0.07 -16.25 -8.11
N ALA A 225 1.14 -15.89 -8.82
CA ALA A 225 2.09 -16.79 -9.47
C ALA A 225 3.56 -16.38 -9.23
N ASP A 226 3.96 -16.21 -7.97
CA ASP A 226 5.33 -15.97 -7.52
C ASP A 226 6.04 -14.73 -8.12
N GLY A 227 5.28 -13.76 -8.63
CA GLY A 227 5.79 -12.49 -9.11
C GLY A 227 5.15 -11.31 -8.41
N VAL A 228 5.34 -10.13 -8.98
CA VAL A 228 4.74 -8.89 -8.50
C VAL A 228 4.18 -8.05 -9.63
N TRP A 229 3.16 -7.28 -9.32
CA TRP A 229 2.69 -6.19 -10.14
C TRP A 229 3.20 -4.87 -9.58
N VAL A 230 3.61 -3.97 -10.46
CA VAL A 230 4.17 -2.66 -10.12
C VAL A 230 3.43 -1.59 -10.91
N SER A 231 2.98 -0.53 -10.24
CA SER A 231 2.47 0.66 -10.91
C SER A 231 3.64 1.58 -11.30
N LEU A 232 3.71 1.95 -12.59
CA LEU A 232 4.73 2.84 -13.14
C LEU A 232 4.11 4.22 -13.33
N TRP A 233 4.08 4.99 -12.24
CA TRP A 233 3.39 6.28 -12.16
C TRP A 233 3.85 7.29 -13.22
N GLY A 234 5.15 7.37 -13.47
CA GLY A 234 5.70 8.32 -14.45
C GLY A 234 5.66 7.86 -15.91
N ALA A 235 5.16 6.64 -16.18
CA ALA A 235 5.07 6.08 -17.53
C ALA A 235 3.63 5.75 -17.97
N ASP A 236 2.63 5.95 -17.10
CA ASP A 236 1.25 5.48 -17.36
C ASP A 236 1.20 4.01 -17.74
N GLN A 237 1.90 3.15 -17.00
CA GLN A 237 2.00 1.72 -17.27
C GLN A 237 1.83 0.91 -15.99
N LEU A 238 1.52 -0.37 -16.14
CA LEU A 238 1.78 -1.40 -15.14
C LEU A 238 2.91 -2.29 -15.63
N ALA A 239 3.72 -2.80 -14.71
CA ALA A 239 4.67 -3.86 -14.99
C ALA A 239 4.32 -5.10 -14.18
N ARG A 240 4.40 -6.28 -14.80
CA ARG A 240 4.50 -7.56 -14.12
C ARG A 240 5.94 -8.01 -14.15
N VAL A 241 6.48 -8.32 -12.98
CA VAL A 241 7.85 -8.82 -12.83
C VAL A 241 7.76 -10.22 -12.22
N SER A 242 8.26 -11.21 -12.93
CA SER A 242 8.30 -12.60 -12.45
C SER A 242 9.41 -12.81 -11.42
N SER A 243 9.38 -13.94 -10.71
CA SER A 243 10.41 -14.28 -9.68
C SER A 243 11.82 -14.41 -10.25
N ASP A 244 11.98 -14.69 -11.53
CA ASP A 244 13.25 -14.74 -12.26
C ASP A 244 13.66 -13.41 -12.90
N GLY A 245 12.84 -12.35 -12.71
CA GLY A 245 13.15 -10.98 -13.13
C GLY A 245 12.71 -10.63 -14.55
N GLU A 246 11.91 -11.47 -15.21
CA GLU A 246 11.29 -11.09 -16.50
C GLU A 246 10.25 -9.99 -16.30
N ILE A 247 10.31 -8.95 -17.14
CA ILE A 247 9.43 -7.77 -17.08
C ILE A 247 8.50 -7.77 -18.28
N THR A 248 7.20 -7.68 -18.01
CA THR A 248 6.17 -7.42 -19.02
C THR A 248 5.42 -6.15 -18.66
N THR A 249 5.33 -5.20 -19.59
CA THR A 249 4.63 -3.92 -19.37
C THR A 249 3.29 -3.87 -20.07
N PHE A 250 2.35 -3.12 -19.49
CA PHE A 250 0.99 -2.93 -19.97
C PHE A 250 0.69 -1.44 -19.99
N ASP A 251 0.41 -0.90 -21.16
CA ASP A 251 0.09 0.53 -21.32
C ASP A 251 -1.29 0.86 -20.74
N LEU A 252 -1.37 1.96 -20.05
CA LEU A 252 -2.59 2.61 -19.60
C LEU A 252 -2.87 3.85 -20.47
N PRO A 253 -4.09 4.39 -20.45
CA PRO A 253 -4.35 5.66 -21.12
C PRO A 253 -3.40 6.77 -20.65
N PRO A 254 -2.92 7.65 -21.53
CA PRO A 254 -2.03 8.75 -21.16
C PRO A 254 -2.64 9.64 -20.07
N GLY A 255 -1.84 10.02 -19.07
CA GLY A 255 -2.26 10.78 -17.91
C GLY A 255 -3.03 9.98 -16.86
N SER A 256 -2.88 8.66 -16.86
CA SER A 256 -3.55 7.76 -15.90
C SER A 256 -3.05 7.91 -14.49
N GLU A 257 -1.76 8.16 -14.30
CA GLU A 257 -1.13 8.29 -12.98
C GLU A 257 -1.46 7.10 -12.05
N PRO A 258 -1.00 5.87 -12.36
CA PRO A 258 -1.34 4.68 -11.57
C PRO A 258 -0.65 4.70 -10.20
N HIS A 259 -1.46 4.52 -9.14
CA HIS A 259 -1.01 4.45 -7.75
C HIS A 259 -1.19 3.06 -7.16
N GLY A 260 -1.99 2.92 -6.11
CA GLY A 260 -2.18 1.70 -5.36
C GLY A 260 -2.87 0.61 -6.17
N MET A 261 -2.49 -0.62 -5.90
CA MET A 261 -3.01 -1.82 -6.54
C MET A 261 -3.44 -2.86 -5.54
N ALA A 262 -4.31 -3.77 -5.97
CA ALA A 262 -4.68 -4.98 -5.23
C ALA A 262 -4.97 -6.12 -6.22
N VAL A 263 -4.79 -7.35 -5.76
CA VAL A 263 -5.20 -8.55 -6.50
C VAL A 263 -6.48 -9.08 -5.85
N ASP A 264 -7.52 -9.31 -6.65
CA ASP A 264 -8.78 -9.87 -6.14
C ASP A 264 -8.74 -11.41 -6.03
N GLY A 265 -9.79 -11.99 -5.46
CA GLY A 265 -9.89 -13.43 -5.26
C GLY A 265 -9.90 -14.27 -6.56
N ASP A 266 -10.12 -13.66 -7.71
CA ASP A 266 -10.05 -14.29 -9.03
C ASP A 266 -8.65 -14.14 -9.67
N GLY A 267 -7.72 -13.48 -9.01
CA GLY A 267 -6.37 -13.18 -9.50
C GLY A 267 -6.27 -11.93 -10.38
N ALA A 268 -7.37 -11.19 -10.61
CA ALA A 268 -7.33 -9.98 -11.41
C ALA A 268 -6.71 -8.81 -10.64
N VAL A 269 -5.98 -7.96 -11.35
CA VAL A 269 -5.32 -6.78 -10.79
C VAL A 269 -6.26 -5.58 -10.85
N TRP A 270 -6.45 -4.94 -9.70
CA TRP A 270 -7.13 -3.66 -9.58
C TRP A 270 -6.08 -2.57 -9.38
N VAL A 271 -6.26 -1.44 -10.07
CA VAL A 271 -5.37 -0.28 -9.96
C VAL A 271 -6.18 1.00 -9.82
N ALA A 272 -5.79 1.81 -8.86
CA ALA A 272 -6.31 3.16 -8.67
C ALA A 272 -5.51 4.12 -9.58
N LEU A 273 -6.22 4.89 -10.41
CA LEU A 273 -5.67 5.90 -11.29
C LEU A 273 -6.08 7.29 -10.76
N GLU A 274 -5.11 8.10 -10.37
CA GLU A 274 -5.37 9.44 -9.79
C GLU A 274 -6.13 10.34 -10.75
N SER A 275 -6.04 10.06 -12.05
CA SER A 275 -6.81 10.71 -13.11
C SER A 275 -8.34 10.53 -13.04
N GLY A 276 -8.85 9.74 -12.08
CA GLY A 276 -10.30 9.59 -11.84
C GLY A 276 -10.90 8.26 -12.28
N TYR A 277 -10.14 7.19 -12.26
CA TYR A 277 -10.63 5.85 -12.61
C TYR A 277 -10.08 4.77 -11.69
N VAL A 278 -10.80 3.67 -11.60
CA VAL A 278 -10.29 2.39 -11.08
C VAL A 278 -10.44 1.35 -12.17
N LEU A 279 -9.36 0.66 -12.48
CA LEU A 279 -9.36 -0.40 -13.49
C LEU A 279 -9.24 -1.77 -12.83
N ARG A 280 -9.95 -2.75 -13.40
CA ARG A 280 -9.76 -4.17 -13.15
C ARG A 280 -9.26 -4.83 -14.43
N LEU A 281 -8.09 -5.40 -14.38
CA LEU A 281 -7.44 -6.09 -15.47
C LEU A 281 -7.46 -7.60 -15.19
N PRO A 282 -8.11 -8.41 -16.02
CA PRO A 282 -7.99 -9.87 -15.93
C PRO A 282 -6.58 -10.26 -16.36
N VAL A 283 -5.96 -11.17 -15.62
CA VAL A 283 -4.60 -11.70 -15.89
C VAL A 283 -4.68 -13.12 -16.39
#